data_07b2f0d1d1530fe1f5f29b9bb765d42c
#
_entry.id   07b2f0d1d1530fe1f5f29b9bb765d42c
#
_cell.length_a   1.000
_cell.length_b   1.000
_cell.length_c   1.000
_cell.angle_alpha   90.00
_cell.angle_beta   90.00
_cell.angle_gamma   90.00
#
_symmetry.space_group_name_H-M   'P 1'
#
loop_
_entity.id
_entity.type
_entity.pdbx_description
1 polymer ?
#
loop_
_entity_poly.entity_id
_entity_poly.type
_entity_poly.pdbx_seq_one_letter_code
_entity_poly.pdbx_strand_id
1 'polypeptide(L)'
;AAARANEARIVSAEVVAGEGGYVLNADIDVELNPRLADAVTRGVSLYFTTELRIERPRWYWLDEVVVDRSLEYRLSYHPITRSYRLSIGSFHQSFDTLDAAVRTMRRVRNWQVAELADLMAGVSHQVALRFRLDTSQLPKPFQVTAIGSRDWNLGTDWATWTFLPGAAGQR
;
A
#
# COMPACT_ATOMS: atom_id res chain seq x y z
N ALA A 1 5.43 -5.28 -23.33
CA ALA A 1 4.55 -6.17 -22.56
C ALA A 1 5.31 -6.87 -21.44
N ALA A 2 6.49 -7.44 -21.74
CA ALA A 2 7.27 -8.12 -20.70
C ALA A 2 7.79 -7.15 -19.62
N ALA A 3 8.02 -5.89 -19.97
CA ALA A 3 8.52 -4.88 -19.04
C ALA A 3 7.50 -4.51 -17.94
N ARG A 4 6.23 -4.81 -18.16
CA ARG A 4 5.17 -4.47 -17.19
C ARG A 4 4.90 -5.57 -16.15
N ALA A 5 5.54 -6.72 -16.27
CA ALA A 5 5.32 -7.84 -15.36
C ALA A 5 5.76 -7.54 -13.92
N ASN A 6 6.61 -6.52 -13.74
CA ASN A 6 7.11 -6.13 -12.42
C ASN A 6 6.53 -4.79 -11.95
N GLU A 7 5.56 -4.26 -12.68
CA GLU A 7 4.95 -2.98 -12.33
C GLU A 7 3.64 -3.20 -11.60
N ALA A 8 3.45 -2.43 -10.56
CA ALA A 8 2.17 -2.33 -9.89
C ALA A 8 1.51 -1.01 -10.28
N ARG A 9 0.20 -0.96 -10.19
CA ARG A 9 -0.56 0.22 -10.57
C ARG A 9 -1.75 0.40 -9.63
N ILE A 10 -2.00 1.63 -9.22
CA ILE A 10 -3.20 1.95 -8.46
C ILE A 10 -4.34 2.13 -9.45
N VAL A 11 -5.32 1.22 -9.39
CA VAL A 11 -6.45 1.20 -10.31
C VAL A 11 -7.48 2.24 -9.89
N SER A 12 -7.77 2.29 -8.60
CA SER A 12 -8.71 3.25 -8.03
C SER A 12 -8.33 3.53 -6.60
N ALA A 13 -8.63 4.74 -6.15
CA ALA A 13 -8.41 5.14 -4.77
C ALA A 13 -9.32 6.31 -4.43
N GLU A 14 -9.87 6.27 -3.22
CA GLU A 14 -10.71 7.35 -2.72
C GLU A 14 -10.57 7.49 -1.21
N VAL A 15 -10.66 8.72 -0.74
CA VAL A 15 -10.76 9.04 0.68
C VAL A 15 -12.20 9.49 0.92
N VAL A 16 -12.86 8.85 1.88
CA VAL A 16 -14.25 9.15 2.20
C VAL A 16 -14.42 9.31 3.70
N ALA A 17 -15.47 10.01 4.10
CA ALA A 17 -15.81 10.14 5.51
C ALA A 17 -16.29 8.80 6.06
N GLY A 18 -15.75 8.42 7.21
CA GLY A 18 -16.14 7.23 7.95
C GLY A 18 -16.61 7.60 9.35
N GLU A 19 -16.88 6.60 10.18
CA GLU A 19 -17.41 6.82 11.52
C GLU A 19 -16.44 7.57 12.44
N GLY A 20 -15.16 7.27 12.37
CA GLY A 20 -14.14 7.85 13.24
C GLY A 20 -13.23 8.86 12.57
N GLY A 21 -13.57 9.29 11.35
CA GLY A 21 -12.71 10.19 10.58
C GLY A 21 -12.80 9.91 9.11
N TYR A 22 -11.65 9.85 8.45
CA TYR A 22 -11.58 9.57 7.02
C TYR A 22 -10.93 8.23 6.77
N VAL A 23 -11.46 7.49 5.80
CA VAL A 23 -10.94 6.18 5.42
C VAL A 23 -10.54 6.17 3.95
N LEU A 24 -9.54 5.34 3.66
CA LEU A 24 -9.10 5.10 2.30
C LEU A 24 -9.64 3.77 1.81
N ASN A 25 -10.20 3.78 0.61
CA ASN A 25 -10.51 2.58 -0.15
C ASN A 25 -9.69 2.64 -1.44
N ALA A 26 -9.00 1.56 -1.75
CA ALA A 26 -8.16 1.53 -2.94
C ALA A 26 -8.08 0.12 -3.51
N ASP A 27 -7.95 0.04 -4.81
CA ASP A 27 -7.64 -1.19 -5.52
C ASP A 27 -6.31 -1.01 -6.23
N ILE A 28 -5.42 -1.96 -6.01
CA ILE A 28 -4.08 -1.94 -6.56
C ILE A 28 -3.91 -3.14 -7.47
N ASP A 29 -3.44 -2.92 -8.69
CA ASP A 29 -3.12 -4.00 -9.61
C ASP A 29 -1.66 -4.37 -9.41
N VAL A 30 -1.44 -5.52 -8.78
CA VAL A 30 -0.11 -6.02 -8.48
C VAL A 30 -0.10 -7.53 -8.59
N GLU A 31 0.96 -8.04 -9.22
CA GLU A 31 1.23 -9.48 -9.29
C GLU A 31 2.68 -9.70 -8.93
N LEU A 32 2.94 -10.81 -8.21
CA LEU A 32 4.30 -11.19 -7.94
C LEU A 32 4.89 -11.87 -9.18
N ASN A 33 6.05 -11.39 -9.60
CA ASN A 33 6.79 -12.09 -10.65
C ASN A 33 7.32 -13.42 -10.14
N PRO A 34 7.79 -14.33 -11.02
CA PRO A 34 8.25 -15.65 -10.61
C PRO A 34 9.37 -15.62 -9.56
N ARG A 35 10.24 -14.62 -9.60
CA ARG A 35 11.32 -14.49 -8.61
C ARG A 35 10.81 -14.23 -7.21
N LEU A 36 9.87 -13.31 -7.08
CA LEU A 36 9.27 -12.98 -5.79
C LEU A 36 8.42 -14.12 -5.27
N ALA A 37 7.63 -14.75 -6.14
CA ALA A 37 6.81 -15.90 -5.79
C ALA A 37 7.69 -17.06 -5.29
N ASP A 38 8.79 -17.33 -5.97
CA ASP A 38 9.73 -18.37 -5.58
C ASP A 38 10.39 -18.06 -4.24
N ALA A 39 10.78 -16.81 -4.02
CA ALA A 39 11.39 -16.39 -2.75
C ALA A 39 10.45 -16.62 -1.57
N VAL A 40 9.18 -16.25 -1.68
CA VAL A 40 8.18 -16.49 -0.63
C VAL A 40 8.04 -17.97 -0.36
N THR A 41 7.87 -18.77 -1.40
CA THR A 41 7.68 -20.23 -1.27
C THR A 41 8.88 -20.90 -0.62
N ARG A 42 10.06 -20.34 -0.80
CA ARG A 42 11.31 -20.85 -0.19
C ARG A 42 11.56 -20.32 1.22
N GLY A 43 10.64 -19.54 1.77
CA GLY A 43 10.71 -19.08 3.15
C GLY A 43 11.15 -17.64 3.36
N VAL A 44 11.36 -16.88 2.30
CA VAL A 44 11.69 -15.44 2.43
C VAL A 44 10.41 -14.66 2.69
N SER A 45 10.36 -13.92 3.78
CA SER A 45 9.25 -13.01 4.04
C SER A 45 9.40 -11.76 3.19
N LEU A 46 8.33 -11.40 2.50
CA LEU A 46 8.28 -10.16 1.72
C LEU A 46 7.46 -9.12 2.48
N TYR A 47 7.96 -7.91 2.51
CA TYR A 47 7.31 -6.78 3.18
C TYR A 47 6.88 -5.77 2.13
N PHE A 48 5.60 -5.38 2.20
CA PHE A 48 5.01 -4.38 1.32
C PHE A 48 4.49 -3.24 2.15
N THR A 49 4.42 -2.07 1.55
CA THR A 49 3.87 -0.91 2.24
C THR A 49 2.99 -0.11 1.29
N THR A 50 1.84 0.31 1.81
CA THR A 50 0.97 1.30 1.18
C THR A 50 1.18 2.60 1.93
N GLU A 51 1.67 3.62 1.24
CA GLU A 51 2.00 4.92 1.82
C GLU A 51 0.97 5.95 1.38
N LEU A 52 0.40 6.66 2.34
CA LEU A 52 -0.56 7.73 2.08
C LEU A 52 -0.05 9.03 2.67
N ARG A 53 -0.09 10.06 1.86
CA ARG A 53 0.25 11.41 2.30
C ARG A 53 -0.86 12.36 1.88
N ILE A 54 -1.28 13.23 2.79
CA ILE A 54 -2.24 14.28 2.50
C ILE A 54 -1.58 15.62 2.84
N GLU A 55 -1.61 16.53 1.89
CA GLU A 55 -1.06 17.87 2.04
C GLU A 55 -2.17 18.91 1.91
N ARG A 56 -2.05 19.97 2.71
CA ARG A 56 -2.95 21.10 2.65
C ARG A 56 -2.15 22.31 2.17
N PRO A 57 -2.61 23.03 1.13
CA PRO A 57 -1.89 24.21 0.65
C PRO A 57 -1.92 25.34 1.68
N ARG A 58 -0.80 26.06 1.76
CA ARG A 58 -0.66 27.26 2.56
C ARG A 58 -0.33 28.42 1.63
N TRP A 59 -1.08 29.52 1.77
CA TRP A 59 -0.95 30.64 0.84
C TRP A 59 0.39 31.36 0.90
N TYR A 60 1.12 31.20 2.00
CA TYR A 60 2.34 31.98 2.26
C TYR A 60 3.61 31.14 2.30
N TRP A 61 3.52 29.81 2.11
CA TRP A 61 4.67 28.90 2.26
C TRP A 61 4.45 27.61 1.50
N LEU A 62 5.32 26.65 1.76
CA LEU A 62 5.15 25.29 1.21
C LEU A 62 3.87 24.64 1.76
N ASP A 63 3.35 23.69 1.01
CA ASP A 63 2.21 22.90 1.45
C ASP A 63 2.52 22.21 2.76
N GLU A 64 1.52 22.07 3.61
CA GLU A 64 1.64 21.43 4.90
C GLU A 64 1.22 19.96 4.81
N VAL A 65 2.09 19.06 5.22
CA VAL A 65 1.75 17.63 5.34
C VAL A 65 0.90 17.47 6.58
N VAL A 66 -0.36 17.12 6.42
CA VAL A 66 -1.30 16.95 7.52
C VAL A 66 -1.53 15.48 7.86
N VAL A 67 -1.27 14.56 6.92
CA VAL A 67 -1.36 13.12 7.13
C VAL A 67 -0.18 12.46 6.42
N ASP A 68 0.48 11.55 7.13
CA ASP A 68 1.54 10.71 6.59
C ASP A 68 1.41 9.35 7.28
N ARG A 69 0.80 8.40 6.59
CA ARG A 69 0.48 7.07 7.13
C ARG A 69 0.97 5.98 6.21
N SER A 70 1.33 4.85 6.82
CA SER A 70 1.73 3.67 6.09
C SER A 70 0.97 2.47 6.61
N LEU A 71 0.58 1.60 5.70
CA LEU A 71 -0.02 0.30 6.00
C LEU A 71 0.98 -0.76 5.56
N GLU A 72 1.52 -1.50 6.51
CA GLU A 72 2.56 -2.47 6.25
C GLU A 72 2.02 -3.88 6.20
N TYR A 73 2.52 -4.66 5.24
CA TYR A 73 2.13 -6.05 5.03
C TYR A 73 3.36 -6.93 5.10
N ARG A 74 3.19 -8.10 5.68
CA ARG A 74 4.19 -9.16 5.65
C ARG A 74 3.57 -10.39 5.00
N LEU A 75 4.20 -10.86 3.94
CA LEU A 75 3.77 -12.06 3.22
C LEU A 75 4.81 -13.15 3.44
N SER A 76 4.37 -14.28 3.97
CA SER A 76 5.26 -15.40 4.30
C SER A 76 4.60 -16.74 4.01
N TYR A 77 5.44 -17.78 3.88
CA TYR A 77 4.98 -19.15 3.67
C TYR A 77 5.31 -20.00 4.89
N HIS A 78 4.35 -20.80 5.33
CA HIS A 78 4.51 -21.73 6.43
C HIS A 78 4.53 -23.15 5.90
N PRO A 79 5.70 -23.81 5.85
CA PRO A 79 5.81 -25.14 5.25
C PRO A 79 5.06 -26.23 6.00
N ILE A 80 4.92 -26.10 7.32
CA ILE A 80 4.23 -27.12 8.13
C ILE A 80 2.75 -27.19 7.76
N THR A 81 2.10 -26.04 7.65
CA THR A 81 0.68 -25.96 7.29
C THR A 81 0.47 -25.82 5.78
N ARG A 82 1.54 -25.66 5.02
CA ARG A 82 1.51 -25.44 3.57
C ARG A 82 0.58 -24.28 3.20
N SER A 83 0.65 -23.21 3.98
CA SER A 83 -0.20 -22.05 3.77
C SER A 83 0.63 -20.77 3.68
N TYR A 84 0.05 -19.78 3.01
CA TYR A 84 0.63 -18.44 2.93
C TYR A 84 -0.05 -17.55 3.97
N ARG A 85 0.75 -16.82 4.72
CA ARG A 85 0.24 -15.91 5.74
C ARG A 85 0.47 -14.47 5.31
N LEU A 86 -0.60 -13.68 5.34
CA LEU A 86 -0.55 -12.24 5.16
C LEU A 86 -0.81 -11.59 6.51
N SER A 87 0.14 -10.80 6.99
CA SER A 87 0.02 -10.05 8.24
C SER A 87 -0.08 -8.57 7.93
N ILE A 88 -1.03 -7.90 8.58
CA ILE A 88 -1.26 -6.46 8.47
C ILE A 88 -1.30 -5.94 9.90
N GLY A 89 -0.20 -5.27 10.34
CA GLY A 89 -0.08 -4.90 11.73
C GLY A 89 -0.12 -6.13 12.63
N SER A 90 -1.01 -6.12 13.63
CA SER A 90 -1.19 -7.25 14.55
C SER A 90 -2.17 -8.31 14.01
N PHE A 91 -2.83 -8.02 12.91
CA PHE A 91 -3.81 -8.92 12.30
C PHE A 91 -3.12 -9.80 11.25
N HIS A 92 -3.51 -11.07 11.18
CA HIS A 92 -2.97 -11.96 10.16
C HIS A 92 -4.04 -12.95 9.69
N GLN A 93 -3.88 -13.40 8.44
CA GLN A 93 -4.79 -14.35 7.82
C GLN A 93 -3.98 -15.34 6.98
N SER A 94 -4.41 -16.59 6.97
CA SER A 94 -3.77 -17.65 6.20
C SER A 94 -4.56 -17.96 4.94
N PHE A 95 -3.84 -18.33 3.88
CA PHE A 95 -4.41 -18.63 2.57
C PHE A 95 -3.79 -19.91 2.02
N ASP A 96 -4.56 -20.65 1.25
CA ASP A 96 -4.07 -21.88 0.63
C ASP A 96 -3.15 -21.60 -0.56
N THR A 97 -3.32 -20.45 -1.20
CA THR A 97 -2.53 -20.10 -2.37
C THR A 97 -1.93 -18.70 -2.22
N LEU A 98 -0.79 -18.53 -2.86
CA LEU A 98 -0.12 -17.22 -2.92
C LEU A 98 -1.01 -16.19 -3.61
N ASP A 99 -1.68 -16.60 -4.68
CA ASP A 99 -2.56 -15.73 -5.44
C ASP A 99 -3.69 -15.18 -4.57
N ALA A 100 -4.28 -16.00 -3.71
CA ALA A 100 -5.34 -15.55 -2.81
C ALA A 100 -4.82 -14.52 -1.79
N ALA A 101 -3.61 -14.72 -1.27
CA ALA A 101 -2.99 -13.78 -0.35
C ALA A 101 -2.72 -12.43 -1.03
N VAL A 102 -2.20 -12.45 -2.25
CA VAL A 102 -1.91 -11.24 -3.02
C VAL A 102 -3.20 -10.50 -3.35
N ARG A 103 -4.25 -11.22 -3.73
CA ARG A 103 -5.56 -10.59 -4.02
C ARG A 103 -6.15 -9.88 -2.81
N THR A 104 -5.93 -10.41 -1.62
CA THR A 104 -6.37 -9.76 -0.39
C THR A 104 -5.52 -8.53 -0.09
N MET A 105 -4.22 -8.62 -0.27
CA MET A 105 -3.28 -7.53 -0.01
C MET A 105 -3.56 -6.31 -0.89
N ARG A 106 -3.92 -6.52 -2.15
CA ARG A 106 -4.11 -5.43 -3.11
C ARG A 106 -5.45 -4.71 -2.99
N ARG A 107 -6.31 -5.15 -2.08
CA ARG A 107 -7.58 -4.48 -1.80
C ARG A 107 -7.51 -3.80 -0.45
N VAL A 108 -7.49 -2.47 -0.46
CA VAL A 108 -7.54 -1.68 0.76
C VAL A 108 -8.98 -1.24 0.97
N ARG A 109 -9.54 -1.57 2.15
CA ARG A 109 -10.91 -1.19 2.51
C ARG A 109 -10.94 -0.66 3.93
N ASN A 110 -11.60 0.48 4.10
CA ASN A 110 -11.87 1.09 5.40
C ASN A 110 -10.59 1.33 6.23
N TRP A 111 -9.49 1.62 5.57
CA TRP A 111 -8.27 1.98 6.29
C TRP A 111 -8.41 3.40 6.81
N GLN A 112 -8.51 3.55 8.13
CA GLN A 112 -8.63 4.87 8.74
C GLN A 112 -7.28 5.58 8.63
N VAL A 113 -7.28 6.70 7.92
CA VAL A 113 -6.05 7.43 7.60
C VAL A 113 -5.98 8.80 8.26
N ALA A 114 -7.12 9.35 8.69
CA ALA A 114 -7.16 10.66 9.31
C ALA A 114 -8.35 10.76 10.28
N GLU A 115 -8.18 11.58 11.31
CA GLU A 115 -9.28 12.00 12.14
C GLU A 115 -9.97 13.21 11.53
N LEU A 116 -11.20 13.50 11.97
CA LEU A 116 -11.93 14.66 11.44
C LEU A 116 -11.17 15.96 11.61
N ALA A 117 -10.44 16.10 12.71
CA ALA A 117 -9.67 17.32 13.01
C ALA A 117 -8.41 17.48 12.15
N ASP A 118 -7.94 16.40 11.52
CA ASP A 118 -6.72 16.44 10.72
C ASP A 118 -6.89 17.18 9.40
N LEU A 119 -8.10 17.16 8.85
CA LEU A 119 -8.41 17.80 7.59
C LEU A 119 -9.33 19.01 7.81
N MET A 120 -9.17 20.01 6.99
CA MET A 120 -9.96 21.23 7.08
C MET A 120 -11.12 21.19 6.09
N ALA A 121 -12.36 21.20 6.59
CA ALA A 121 -13.55 21.19 5.75
C ALA A 121 -13.58 22.41 4.82
N GLY A 122 -13.98 22.19 3.58
CA GLY A 122 -14.08 23.24 2.58
C GLY A 122 -12.77 23.67 1.94
N VAL A 123 -11.65 23.03 2.31
CA VAL A 123 -10.33 23.31 1.75
C VAL A 123 -9.88 22.13 0.92
N SER A 124 -9.40 22.37 -0.29
CA SER A 124 -8.85 21.32 -1.15
C SER A 124 -7.55 20.81 -0.57
N HIS A 125 -7.46 19.49 -0.46
CA HIS A 125 -6.25 18.80 -0.01
C HIS A 125 -5.69 17.98 -1.16
N GLN A 126 -4.37 17.81 -1.20
CA GLN A 126 -3.72 16.96 -2.18
C GLN A 126 -3.39 15.63 -1.54
N VAL A 127 -3.93 14.55 -2.12
CA VAL A 127 -3.71 13.19 -1.62
C VAL A 127 -2.74 12.49 -2.55
N ALA A 128 -1.79 11.76 -1.96
CA ALA A 128 -0.83 10.95 -2.71
C ALA A 128 -0.80 9.55 -2.10
N LEU A 129 -0.84 8.53 -2.94
CA LEU A 129 -0.86 7.13 -2.55
C LEU A 129 0.15 6.35 -3.37
N ARG A 130 0.90 5.48 -2.71
CA ARG A 130 1.88 4.62 -3.36
C ARG A 130 1.91 3.26 -2.68
N PHE A 131 2.11 2.22 -3.48
CA PHE A 131 2.33 0.86 -3.00
C PHE A 131 3.69 0.37 -3.50
N ARG A 132 4.46 -0.29 -2.63
CA ARG A 132 5.76 -0.84 -3.02
C ARG A 132 6.19 -2.01 -2.14
N LEU A 133 7.09 -2.82 -2.71
CA LEU A 133 7.86 -3.80 -1.96
C LEU A 133 8.97 -3.08 -1.21
N ASP A 134 9.04 -3.30 0.10
CA ASP A 134 10.08 -2.70 0.94
C ASP A 134 11.27 -3.65 1.03
N THR A 135 12.26 -3.44 0.19
CA THR A 135 13.44 -4.29 0.13
C THR A 135 14.39 -4.10 1.32
N SER A 136 14.23 -3.03 2.08
CA SER A 136 15.08 -2.78 3.24
C SER A 136 14.86 -3.78 4.36
N GLN A 137 13.75 -4.50 4.35
CA GLN A 137 13.41 -5.51 5.34
C GLN A 137 13.81 -6.93 4.96
N LEU A 138 14.40 -7.11 3.79
CA LEU A 138 14.89 -8.40 3.35
C LEU A 138 16.15 -8.80 4.14
N PRO A 139 16.43 -10.10 4.29
CA PRO A 139 17.74 -10.54 4.76
C PRO A 139 18.86 -9.94 3.91
N LYS A 140 19.99 -9.63 4.51
CA LYS A 140 21.07 -8.87 3.82
C LYS A 140 21.50 -9.44 2.47
N PRO A 141 21.65 -10.77 2.29
CA PRO A 141 22.01 -11.30 0.97
C PRO A 141 21.01 -10.91 -0.12
N PHE A 142 19.72 -10.89 0.24
CA PHE A 142 18.66 -10.51 -0.70
C PHE A 142 18.63 -9.01 -0.95
N GLN A 143 19.01 -8.19 0.04
CA GLN A 143 19.12 -6.75 -0.17
C GLN A 143 20.16 -6.44 -1.23
N VAL A 144 21.29 -7.13 -1.20
CA VAL A 144 22.34 -6.96 -2.22
C VAL A 144 21.82 -7.38 -3.60
N THR A 145 21.13 -8.51 -3.66
CA THR A 145 20.53 -9.01 -4.91
C THR A 145 19.50 -8.03 -5.45
N ALA A 146 18.76 -7.38 -4.56
CA ALA A 146 17.70 -6.45 -4.94
C ALA A 146 18.22 -5.16 -5.55
N ILE A 147 19.43 -4.75 -5.20
CA ILE A 147 20.03 -3.53 -5.74
C ILE A 147 20.19 -3.66 -7.25
N GLY A 148 19.52 -2.76 -7.99
CA GLY A 148 19.58 -2.75 -9.44
C GLY A 148 18.82 -3.88 -10.12
N SER A 149 18.14 -4.75 -9.37
CA SER A 149 17.35 -5.82 -9.94
C SER A 149 15.91 -5.37 -10.18
N ARG A 150 15.46 -5.48 -11.40
CA ARG A 150 14.08 -5.16 -11.76
C ARG A 150 13.08 -6.07 -11.07
N ASP A 151 13.43 -7.34 -10.88
CA ASP A 151 12.53 -8.32 -10.27
C ASP A 151 12.18 -7.99 -8.82
N TRP A 152 13.09 -7.31 -8.10
CA TRP A 152 12.91 -6.92 -6.72
C TRP A 152 12.43 -5.49 -6.55
N ASN A 153 12.18 -4.79 -7.65
CA ASN A 153 11.77 -3.40 -7.65
C ASN A 153 10.29 -3.29 -8.04
N LEU A 154 9.44 -3.88 -7.21
CA LEU A 154 8.00 -3.89 -7.44
C LEU A 154 7.36 -2.71 -6.72
N GLY A 155 6.61 -1.90 -7.44
CA GLY A 155 5.91 -0.78 -6.84
C GLY A 155 5.16 0.07 -7.86
N THR A 156 4.34 0.98 -7.34
CA THR A 156 3.59 1.94 -8.13
C THR A 156 4.28 3.29 -8.10
N ASP A 157 3.99 4.14 -9.08
CA ASP A 157 4.24 5.56 -8.94
C ASP A 157 3.27 6.16 -7.93
N TRP A 158 3.53 7.37 -7.48
CA TRP A 158 2.59 8.11 -6.65
C TRP A 158 1.34 8.44 -7.47
N ALA A 159 0.18 7.95 -7.02
CA ALA A 159 -1.11 8.39 -7.54
C ALA A 159 -1.57 9.58 -6.72
N THR A 160 -1.92 10.66 -7.40
CA THR A 160 -2.29 11.92 -6.73
C THR A 160 -3.67 12.36 -7.17
N TRP A 161 -4.42 12.94 -6.25
CA TRP A 161 -5.74 13.51 -6.54
C TRP A 161 -6.08 14.57 -5.51
N THR A 162 -7.09 15.37 -5.82
CA THR A 162 -7.58 16.42 -4.92
C THR A 162 -8.78 15.90 -4.14
N PHE A 163 -8.78 16.14 -2.84
CA PHE A 163 -9.88 15.79 -1.95
C PHE A 163 -10.38 17.03 -1.23
N LEU A 164 -11.70 17.23 -1.25
CA LEU A 164 -12.38 18.34 -0.59
C LEU A 164 -13.22 17.81 0.58
N PRO A 165 -12.73 17.84 1.83
CA PRO A 165 -13.48 17.37 2.97
C PRO A 165 -14.71 18.21 3.24
N GLY A 166 -15.78 17.56 3.72
CA GLY A 166 -17.00 18.27 4.10
C GLY A 166 -17.82 18.82 2.94
N ALA A 167 -17.47 18.45 1.70
CA ALA A 167 -18.26 18.86 0.55
C ALA A 167 -19.62 18.15 0.53
N ALA A 168 -20.65 18.84 0.01
CA ALA A 168 -21.98 18.25 -0.13
C ALA A 168 -21.92 17.00 -0.99
N GLY A 169 -22.53 15.91 -0.55
CA GLY A 169 -22.51 14.63 -1.24
C GLY A 169 -21.48 13.64 -0.75
N GLN A 170 -20.57 14.05 0.08
CA GLN A 170 -19.60 13.15 0.74
C GLN A 170 -20.20 12.57 2.00
N ARG A 171 -21.13 11.71 1.84
CA ARG A 171 -21.82 11.07 2.97
C ARG A 171 -21.70 9.57 2.93
#